data_fe5797659076422d4371412d74b08f66
#
_entry.id   fe5797659076422d4371412d74b08f66
#
_cell.length_a   1.000
_cell.length_b   1.000
_cell.length_c   1.000
_cell.angle_alpha   90.00
_cell.angle_beta   90.00
_cell.angle_gamma   90.00
#
_symmetry.space_group_name_H-M   'P 1'
#
loop_
_entity.id
_entity.type
_entity.pdbx_description
1 polymer ?
#
loop_
_entity_poly.entity_id
_entity_poly.type
_entity_poly.pdbx_seq_one_letter_code
_entity_poly.pdbx_strand_id
1 'polypeptide(L)'
;MDAKFHKLIRLADTISMREMEKHAIEDLGIHGLVLMENAARSVADWLTENKLKNNPGARVVICCGKGNNGGDGFATARLLANRGYDIQVVDAGEVKKGDSRKNQLLWEKFGESTTFPDVNASLMIKEADVLIDAIFGIGIEQSIEGAYREWIEIFNSNKTALRVAVDIPSGVSTDESKILGVAAPVSYTHLTLPTKA
;
A
#
# COMPACT_ATOMS: atom_id res chain seq x y z
N MET A 1 27.32 -4.78 29.09
CA MET A 1 25.85 -4.87 28.98
C MET A 1 25.37 -3.60 28.29
N ASP A 2 25.34 -3.62 26.97
CA ASP A 2 24.88 -2.45 26.20
C ASP A 2 23.37 -2.51 26.09
N ALA A 3 22.69 -1.66 26.87
CA ALA A 3 21.26 -1.43 26.71
C ALA A 3 21.05 -0.73 25.35
N LYS A 4 20.70 -1.49 24.31
CA LYS A 4 20.16 -0.90 23.09
C LYS A 4 18.88 -0.18 23.43
N PHE A 5 18.96 1.13 23.56
CA PHE A 5 17.79 1.99 23.55
C PHE A 5 17.06 1.81 22.23
N HIS A 6 16.05 0.95 22.22
CA HIS A 6 15.09 0.95 21.13
C HIS A 6 14.42 2.33 21.13
N LYS A 7 14.74 3.14 20.14
CA LYS A 7 14.08 4.42 19.92
C LYS A 7 12.60 4.15 19.77
N LEU A 8 11.81 4.47 20.78
CA LEU A 8 10.36 4.33 20.73
C LEU A 8 9.86 5.26 19.59
N ILE A 9 9.36 4.67 18.53
CA ILE A 9 8.69 5.39 17.47
C ILE A 9 7.26 5.63 17.96
N ARG A 10 6.88 6.90 18.12
CA ARG A 10 5.48 7.24 18.40
C ARG A 10 4.67 7.00 17.15
N LEU A 11 3.64 6.18 17.25
CA LEU A 11 2.63 6.04 16.21
C LEU A 11 1.70 7.25 16.30
N ALA A 12 1.40 7.87 15.16
CA ALA A 12 0.39 8.91 15.06
C ALA A 12 -0.97 8.25 14.89
N ASP A 13 -1.99 8.80 15.55
CA ASP A 13 -3.38 8.47 15.25
C ASP A 13 -3.83 9.11 13.91
N THR A 14 -5.03 8.77 13.45
CA THR A 14 -5.56 9.28 12.16
C THR A 14 -5.63 10.80 12.12
N ILE A 15 -6.01 11.44 13.22
CA ILE A 15 -6.13 12.90 13.30
C ILE A 15 -4.75 13.55 13.19
N SER A 16 -3.81 13.13 14.02
CA SER A 16 -2.44 13.65 14.00
C SER A 16 -1.74 13.44 12.65
N MET A 17 -1.99 12.30 11.99
CA MET A 17 -1.42 12.03 10.67
C MET A 17 -1.97 13.01 9.61
N ARG A 18 -3.30 13.23 9.60
CA ARG A 18 -3.94 14.19 8.69
C ARG A 18 -3.46 15.63 8.94
N GLU A 19 -3.27 16.02 10.20
CA GLU A 19 -2.74 17.34 10.56
C GLU A 19 -1.29 17.51 10.09
N MET A 20 -0.45 16.50 10.26
CA MET A 20 0.93 16.52 9.76
C MET A 20 1.00 16.61 8.23
N GLU A 21 0.18 15.84 7.50
CA GLU A 21 0.09 15.94 6.03
C GLU A 21 -0.38 17.34 5.60
N LYS A 22 -1.42 17.85 6.26
CA LYS A 22 -1.94 19.20 5.98
C LYS A 22 -0.87 20.26 6.21
N HIS A 23 -0.18 20.22 7.33
CA HIS A 23 0.92 21.15 7.64
C HIS A 23 2.03 21.06 6.59
N ALA A 24 2.43 19.83 6.19
CA ALA A 24 3.45 19.66 5.16
C ALA A 24 3.03 20.27 3.82
N ILE A 25 1.77 20.13 3.42
CA ILE A 25 1.27 20.60 2.13
C ILE A 25 0.96 22.11 2.16
N GLU A 26 0.22 22.58 3.16
CA GLU A 26 -0.32 23.95 3.19
C GLU A 26 0.69 24.96 3.75
N ASP A 27 1.44 24.60 4.80
CA ASP A 27 2.34 25.54 5.49
C ASP A 27 3.79 25.45 4.97
N LEU A 28 4.27 24.21 4.68
CA LEU A 28 5.64 24.02 4.18
C LEU A 28 5.71 23.98 2.64
N GLY A 29 4.58 23.94 1.94
CA GLY A 29 4.52 23.92 0.47
C GLY A 29 5.03 22.62 -0.15
N ILE A 30 5.11 21.51 0.60
CA ILE A 30 5.52 20.20 0.08
C ILE A 30 4.37 19.61 -0.72
N HIS A 31 4.59 19.35 -2.00
CA HIS A 31 3.56 18.76 -2.84
C HIS A 31 3.16 17.36 -2.36
N GLY A 32 1.85 17.05 -2.26
CA GLY A 32 1.35 15.73 -1.84
C GLY A 32 1.94 14.58 -2.65
N LEU A 33 2.19 14.79 -3.95
CA LEU A 33 2.88 13.82 -4.81
C LEU A 33 4.30 13.47 -4.31
N VAL A 34 5.01 14.42 -3.70
CA VAL A 34 6.35 14.18 -3.13
C VAL A 34 6.25 13.33 -1.87
N LEU A 35 5.24 13.59 -1.03
CA LEU A 35 4.99 12.76 0.16
C LEU A 35 4.64 11.32 -0.25
N MET A 36 3.77 11.16 -1.23
CA MET A 36 3.38 9.87 -1.78
C MET A 36 4.58 9.12 -2.42
N GLU A 37 5.44 9.82 -3.16
CA GLU A 37 6.66 9.24 -3.73
C GLU A 37 7.62 8.74 -2.65
N ASN A 38 7.79 9.51 -1.55
CA ASN A 38 8.64 9.13 -0.44
C ASN A 38 8.10 7.91 0.30
N ALA A 39 6.77 7.84 0.53
CA ALA A 39 6.11 6.70 1.12
C ALA A 39 6.32 5.43 0.27
N ALA A 40 6.02 5.51 -1.02
CA ALA A 40 6.19 4.40 -1.95
C ALA A 40 7.65 3.95 -2.08
N ARG A 41 8.61 4.89 -2.09
CA ARG A 41 10.05 4.60 -2.13
C ARG A 41 10.48 3.81 -0.92
N SER A 42 10.03 4.18 0.26
CA SER A 42 10.36 3.51 1.51
C SER A 42 9.89 2.04 1.50
N VAL A 43 8.67 1.77 1.01
CA VAL A 43 8.15 0.41 0.81
C VAL A 43 8.99 -0.36 -0.21
N ALA A 44 9.28 0.26 -1.37
CA ALA A 44 10.05 -0.37 -2.44
C ALA A 44 11.48 -0.68 -2.01
N ASP A 45 12.13 0.20 -1.24
CA ASP A 45 13.48 0.00 -0.71
C ASP A 45 13.50 -1.17 0.27
N TRP A 46 12.56 -1.17 1.23
CA TRP A 46 12.46 -2.26 2.20
C TRP A 46 12.25 -3.62 1.53
N LEU A 47 11.32 -3.70 0.58
CA LEU A 47 11.04 -4.93 -0.17
C LEU A 47 12.29 -5.40 -0.94
N THR A 48 12.94 -4.48 -1.66
CA THR A 48 14.16 -4.78 -2.42
C THR A 48 15.24 -5.36 -1.52
N GLU A 49 15.56 -4.67 -0.42
CA GLU A 49 16.65 -5.03 0.47
C GLU A 49 16.41 -6.32 1.24
N ASN A 50 15.20 -6.54 1.68
CA ASN A 50 14.89 -7.61 2.63
C ASN A 50 14.29 -8.85 1.98
N LYS A 51 13.72 -8.74 0.77
CA LYS A 51 12.97 -9.84 0.15
C LYS A 51 13.35 -10.10 -1.30
N LEU A 52 13.27 -9.10 -2.17
CA LEU A 52 13.32 -9.31 -3.61
C LEU A 52 14.73 -9.53 -4.15
N LYS A 53 15.76 -8.91 -3.58
CA LYS A 53 17.16 -9.13 -4.03
C LYS A 53 17.61 -10.60 -3.95
N ASN A 54 17.05 -11.37 -3.03
CA ASN A 54 17.35 -12.79 -2.86
C ASN A 54 16.37 -13.70 -3.63
N ASN A 55 15.32 -13.13 -4.21
CA ASN A 55 14.34 -13.82 -5.06
C ASN A 55 13.88 -12.89 -6.20
N PRO A 56 14.75 -12.60 -7.18
CA PRO A 56 14.43 -11.63 -8.25
C PRO A 56 13.31 -12.09 -9.18
N GLY A 57 12.98 -13.38 -9.19
CA GLY A 57 11.87 -13.96 -9.95
C GLY A 57 10.54 -14.03 -9.19
N ALA A 58 10.46 -13.44 -7.99
CA ALA A 58 9.22 -13.43 -7.23
C ALA A 58 8.10 -12.70 -7.98
N ARG A 59 6.92 -13.31 -8.04
CA ARG A 59 5.70 -12.69 -8.57
C ARG A 59 5.14 -11.73 -7.52
N VAL A 60 5.24 -10.45 -7.79
CA VAL A 60 4.78 -9.39 -6.89
C VAL A 60 3.45 -8.84 -7.40
N VAL A 61 2.41 -8.97 -6.61
CA VAL A 61 1.08 -8.41 -6.93
C VAL A 61 0.74 -7.30 -5.95
N ILE A 62 0.39 -6.13 -6.49
CA ILE A 62 0.03 -4.94 -5.71
C ILE A 62 -1.45 -4.67 -5.91
N CYS A 63 -2.21 -4.67 -4.81
CA CYS A 63 -3.64 -4.41 -4.79
C CYS A 63 -3.91 -2.94 -4.50
N CYS A 64 -4.28 -2.15 -5.52
CA CYS A 64 -4.43 -0.69 -5.46
C CYS A 64 -5.89 -0.25 -5.37
N GLY A 65 -6.30 0.32 -4.25
CA GLY A 65 -7.60 0.99 -4.10
C GLY A 65 -7.67 2.34 -4.83
N LYS A 66 -8.81 3.03 -4.70
CA LYS A 66 -9.05 4.34 -5.36
C LYS A 66 -8.57 5.56 -4.55
N GLY A 67 -8.17 5.36 -3.29
CA GLY A 67 -7.71 6.41 -2.39
C GLY A 67 -6.20 6.69 -2.50
N ASN A 68 -5.69 7.49 -1.56
CA ASN A 68 -4.26 7.82 -1.48
C ASN A 68 -3.39 6.58 -1.27
N ASN A 69 -3.85 5.62 -0.46
CA ASN A 69 -3.13 4.35 -0.27
C ASN A 69 -2.95 3.59 -1.59
N GLY A 70 -3.97 3.57 -2.47
CA GLY A 70 -3.83 3.04 -3.84
C GLY A 70 -2.82 3.83 -4.67
N GLY A 71 -2.75 5.15 -4.49
CA GLY A 71 -1.75 6.02 -5.10
C GLY A 71 -0.32 5.64 -4.69
N ASP A 72 -0.09 5.36 -3.41
CA ASP A 72 1.18 4.83 -2.89
C ASP A 72 1.48 3.45 -3.51
N GLY A 73 0.45 2.61 -3.68
CA GLY A 73 0.55 1.32 -4.36
C GLY A 73 1.01 1.44 -5.81
N PHE A 74 0.40 2.33 -6.62
CA PHE A 74 0.83 2.58 -8.01
C PHE A 74 2.25 3.14 -8.09
N ALA A 75 2.63 4.05 -7.18
CA ALA A 75 3.99 4.56 -7.12
C ALA A 75 4.99 3.46 -6.75
N THR A 76 4.65 2.60 -5.79
CA THR A 76 5.46 1.42 -5.41
C THR A 76 5.64 0.47 -6.59
N ALA A 77 4.56 0.20 -7.34
CA ALA A 77 4.59 -0.64 -8.54
C ALA A 77 5.60 -0.11 -9.57
N ARG A 78 5.51 1.17 -9.88
CA ARG A 78 6.41 1.84 -10.82
C ARG A 78 7.87 1.80 -10.34
N LEU A 79 8.12 2.03 -9.07
CA LEU A 79 9.47 2.01 -8.51
C LEU A 79 10.10 0.62 -8.55
N LEU A 80 9.34 -0.42 -8.25
CA LEU A 80 9.81 -1.80 -8.31
C LEU A 80 10.00 -2.27 -9.77
N ALA A 81 9.08 -1.94 -10.68
CA ALA A 81 9.22 -2.24 -12.10
C ALA A 81 10.46 -1.56 -12.71
N ASN A 82 10.74 -0.30 -12.32
CA ASN A 82 11.95 0.41 -12.75
C ASN A 82 13.26 -0.22 -12.22
N ARG A 83 13.18 -1.06 -11.19
CA ARG A 83 14.29 -1.86 -10.66
C ARG A 83 14.43 -3.23 -11.34
N GLY A 84 13.56 -3.53 -12.30
CA GLY A 84 13.58 -4.77 -13.08
C GLY A 84 12.82 -5.94 -12.45
N TYR A 85 11.97 -5.70 -11.44
CA TYR A 85 11.09 -6.74 -10.88
C TYR A 85 9.82 -6.92 -11.72
N ASP A 86 9.33 -8.17 -11.77
CA ASP A 86 8.05 -8.50 -12.41
C ASP A 86 6.88 -8.09 -11.49
N ILE A 87 6.20 -7.02 -11.86
CA ILE A 87 5.14 -6.40 -11.06
C ILE A 87 3.81 -6.50 -11.79
N GLN A 88 2.83 -7.04 -11.10
CA GLN A 88 1.44 -7.07 -11.52
C GLN A 88 0.61 -6.17 -10.60
N VAL A 89 -0.29 -5.40 -11.18
CA VAL A 89 -1.21 -4.54 -10.43
C VAL A 89 -2.64 -5.01 -10.62
N VAL A 90 -3.31 -5.22 -9.49
CA VAL A 90 -4.77 -5.38 -9.44
C VAL A 90 -5.34 -4.11 -8.86
N ASP A 91 -6.25 -3.45 -9.58
CA ASP A 91 -6.81 -2.17 -9.14
C ASP A 91 -8.35 -2.19 -8.98
N ALA A 92 -8.88 -1.15 -8.36
CA ALA A 92 -10.32 -0.94 -8.21
C ALA A 92 -10.95 -0.19 -9.41
N GLY A 93 -10.23 -0.05 -10.51
CA GLY A 93 -10.61 0.73 -11.70
C GLY A 93 -10.13 2.18 -11.61
N GLU A 94 -10.60 2.99 -12.53
CA GLU A 94 -10.13 4.36 -12.72
C GLU A 94 -10.24 5.22 -11.44
N VAL A 95 -9.14 5.83 -11.06
CA VAL A 95 -9.09 6.89 -10.05
C VAL A 95 -9.48 8.22 -10.70
N LYS A 96 -10.39 8.97 -10.09
CA LYS A 96 -10.97 10.16 -10.75
C LYS A 96 -10.07 11.40 -10.72
N LYS A 97 -9.33 11.62 -9.64
CA LYS A 97 -8.56 12.86 -9.41
C LYS A 97 -7.46 12.70 -8.36
N GLY A 98 -6.68 13.76 -8.18
CA GLY A 98 -5.65 13.86 -7.13
C GLY A 98 -4.33 13.20 -7.49
N ASP A 99 -3.46 13.06 -6.51
CA ASP A 99 -2.12 12.50 -6.69
C ASP A 99 -2.17 11.00 -6.96
N SER A 100 -3.17 10.29 -6.42
CA SER A 100 -3.45 8.89 -6.77
C SER A 100 -3.70 8.71 -8.26
N ARG A 101 -4.50 9.61 -8.90
CA ARG A 101 -4.72 9.56 -10.36
C ARG A 101 -3.43 9.77 -11.14
N LYS A 102 -2.59 10.71 -10.69
CA LYS A 102 -1.29 10.96 -11.34
C LYS A 102 -0.41 9.71 -11.28
N ASN A 103 -0.35 9.04 -10.12
CA ASN A 103 0.43 7.81 -9.99
C ASN A 103 -0.16 6.64 -10.77
N GLN A 104 -1.48 6.50 -10.88
CA GLN A 104 -2.09 5.53 -11.78
C GLN A 104 -1.67 5.78 -13.23
N LEU A 105 -1.75 7.02 -13.73
CA LEU A 105 -1.32 7.40 -15.08
C LEU A 105 0.19 7.20 -15.31
N LEU A 106 1.00 7.40 -14.27
CA LEU A 106 2.43 7.10 -14.33
C LEU A 106 2.67 5.60 -14.41
N TRP A 107 1.96 4.78 -13.62
CA TRP A 107 2.04 3.33 -13.69
C TRP A 107 1.70 2.80 -15.08
N GLU A 108 0.66 3.32 -15.73
CA GLU A 108 0.23 2.95 -17.08
C GLU A 108 1.34 3.10 -18.15
N LYS A 109 2.46 3.80 -17.85
CA LYS A 109 3.64 3.89 -18.72
C LYS A 109 4.65 2.75 -18.50
N PHE A 110 4.50 1.99 -17.41
CA PHE A 110 5.39 0.90 -17.02
C PHE A 110 4.74 -0.47 -17.16
N GLY A 111 3.43 -0.55 -17.03
CA GLY A 111 2.68 -1.80 -17.07
C GLY A 111 1.18 -1.59 -17.17
N GLU A 112 0.46 -2.68 -17.16
CA GLU A 112 -0.99 -2.71 -17.20
C GLU A 112 -1.55 -3.08 -15.81
N SER A 113 -2.82 -2.74 -15.58
CA SER A 113 -3.57 -3.15 -14.41
C SER A 113 -4.71 -4.08 -14.81
N THR A 114 -5.01 -5.04 -13.95
CA THR A 114 -6.23 -5.84 -14.04
C THR A 114 -7.23 -5.33 -13.02
N THR A 115 -8.40 -4.87 -13.47
CA THR A 115 -9.41 -4.30 -12.56
C THR A 115 -10.19 -5.41 -11.85
N PHE A 116 -10.28 -5.35 -10.52
CA PHE A 116 -11.12 -6.22 -9.73
C PHE A 116 -12.61 -5.75 -9.73
N PRO A 117 -13.61 -6.65 -9.81
CA PRO A 117 -13.49 -8.11 -9.83
C PRO A 117 -13.27 -8.67 -11.25
N ASP A 118 -12.27 -9.52 -11.36
CA ASP A 118 -11.94 -10.27 -12.59
C ASP A 118 -11.29 -11.61 -12.23
N VAL A 119 -11.48 -12.64 -13.08
CA VAL A 119 -10.92 -13.97 -12.85
C VAL A 119 -9.40 -13.94 -12.86
N ASN A 120 -8.78 -13.19 -13.78
CA ASN A 120 -7.33 -13.09 -13.86
C ASN A 120 -6.77 -12.34 -12.65
N ALA A 121 -7.45 -11.27 -12.18
CA ALA A 121 -7.09 -10.58 -10.95
C ALA A 121 -7.05 -11.55 -9.76
N SER A 122 -8.07 -12.40 -9.65
CA SER A 122 -8.16 -13.41 -8.59
C SER A 122 -7.06 -14.47 -8.69
N LEU A 123 -6.69 -14.89 -9.90
CA LEU A 123 -5.58 -15.83 -10.12
C LEU A 123 -4.24 -15.20 -9.79
N MET A 124 -3.97 -13.98 -10.25
CA MET A 124 -2.75 -13.24 -9.92
C MET A 124 -2.53 -13.19 -8.40
N ILE A 125 -3.57 -12.82 -7.64
CA ILE A 125 -3.49 -12.75 -6.17
C ILE A 125 -3.19 -14.12 -5.56
N LYS A 126 -3.87 -15.19 -6.01
CA LYS A 126 -3.69 -16.53 -5.46
C LYS A 126 -2.31 -17.12 -5.75
N GLU A 127 -1.69 -16.72 -6.85
CA GLU A 127 -0.40 -17.25 -7.30
C GLU A 127 0.80 -16.37 -6.93
N ALA A 128 0.59 -15.21 -6.32
CA ALA A 128 1.64 -14.29 -5.93
C ALA A 128 2.57 -14.89 -4.86
N ASP A 129 3.86 -14.57 -4.96
CA ASP A 129 4.86 -14.83 -3.93
C ASP A 129 4.92 -13.68 -2.91
N VAL A 130 4.64 -12.46 -3.38
CA VAL A 130 4.52 -11.26 -2.56
C VAL A 130 3.22 -10.54 -2.88
N LEU A 131 2.40 -10.28 -1.87
CA LEU A 131 1.17 -9.51 -1.96
C LEU A 131 1.34 -8.17 -1.23
N ILE A 132 1.06 -7.08 -1.92
CA ILE A 132 1.10 -5.74 -1.34
C ILE A 132 -0.32 -5.20 -1.23
N ASP A 133 -0.73 -4.94 0.01
CA ASP A 133 -2.00 -4.34 0.35
C ASP A 133 -1.89 -2.82 0.31
N ALA A 134 -2.46 -2.23 -0.73
CA ALA A 134 -2.65 -0.81 -0.93
C ALA A 134 -4.12 -0.48 -1.25
N ILE A 135 -5.07 -1.30 -0.72
CA ILE A 135 -6.51 -1.13 -0.99
C ILE A 135 -7.06 0.03 -0.17
N PHE A 136 -6.93 -0.04 1.15
CA PHE A 136 -7.38 1.00 2.08
C PHE A 136 -6.27 1.36 3.07
N GLY A 137 -6.16 2.63 3.45
CA GLY A 137 -5.33 3.13 4.54
C GLY A 137 -6.20 3.68 5.68
N ILE A 138 -5.66 4.61 6.45
CA ILE A 138 -6.29 5.22 7.64
C ILE A 138 -7.64 5.94 7.38
N GLY A 139 -8.03 6.11 6.13
CA GLY A 139 -9.23 6.88 5.76
C GLY A 139 -10.54 6.10 5.77
N ILE A 140 -10.54 4.81 6.13
CA ILE A 140 -11.75 4.00 6.13
C ILE A 140 -12.47 4.07 7.49
N GLU A 141 -13.76 4.37 7.45
CA GLU A 141 -14.63 4.51 8.65
C GLU A 141 -15.82 3.56 8.61
N GLN A 142 -16.10 2.95 7.46
CA GLN A 142 -17.28 2.10 7.26
C GLN A 142 -16.89 0.64 7.12
N SER A 143 -17.87 -0.24 7.43
CA SER A 143 -17.71 -1.68 7.20
C SER A 143 -17.44 -1.97 5.73
N ILE A 144 -16.46 -2.83 5.46
CA ILE A 144 -16.11 -3.26 4.10
C ILE A 144 -17.09 -4.33 3.64
N GLU A 145 -17.79 -4.04 2.55
CA GLU A 145 -18.82 -4.91 1.97
C GLU A 145 -18.63 -5.04 0.45
N GLY A 146 -19.44 -5.89 -0.18
CA GLY A 146 -19.49 -6.05 -1.63
C GLY A 146 -18.15 -6.48 -2.23
N ALA A 147 -17.80 -5.92 -3.38
CA ALA A 147 -16.61 -6.29 -4.14
C ALA A 147 -15.29 -6.11 -3.36
N TYR A 148 -15.19 -5.10 -2.52
CA TYR A 148 -13.99 -4.91 -1.70
C TYR A 148 -13.84 -5.98 -0.62
N ARG A 149 -14.95 -6.46 -0.03
CA ARG A 149 -14.93 -7.59 0.89
C ARG A 149 -14.43 -8.85 0.17
N GLU A 150 -15.00 -9.15 -0.99
CA GLU A 150 -14.58 -10.28 -1.82
C GLU A 150 -13.08 -10.20 -2.18
N TRP A 151 -12.61 -9.01 -2.55
CA TRP A 151 -11.20 -8.80 -2.87
C TRP A 151 -10.28 -9.13 -1.70
N ILE A 152 -10.60 -8.62 -0.51
CA ILE A 152 -9.81 -8.90 0.70
C ILE A 152 -9.90 -10.40 1.07
N GLU A 153 -11.05 -11.06 0.89
CA GLU A 153 -11.18 -12.49 1.11
C GLU A 153 -10.31 -13.31 0.14
N ILE A 154 -10.23 -12.91 -1.14
CA ILE A 154 -9.32 -13.50 -2.12
C ILE A 154 -7.85 -13.23 -1.75
N PHE A 155 -7.50 -12.01 -1.39
CA PHE A 155 -6.17 -11.67 -0.87
C PHE A 155 -5.79 -12.57 0.31
N ASN A 156 -6.72 -12.79 1.23
CA ASN A 156 -6.55 -13.63 2.40
C ASN A 156 -6.46 -15.13 2.08
N SER A 157 -6.94 -15.56 0.93
CA SER A 157 -6.89 -16.97 0.52
C SER A 157 -5.48 -17.46 0.20
N ASN A 158 -4.59 -16.57 -0.25
CA ASN A 158 -3.18 -16.90 -0.46
C ASN A 158 -2.44 -16.94 0.88
N LYS A 159 -2.22 -18.16 1.41
CA LYS A 159 -1.59 -18.38 2.73
C LYS A 159 -0.07 -18.41 2.69
N THR A 160 0.52 -18.49 1.52
CA THR A 160 1.96 -18.70 1.31
C THR A 160 2.70 -17.40 0.97
N ALA A 161 2.02 -16.44 0.35
CA ALA A 161 2.60 -15.17 -0.01
C ALA A 161 3.10 -14.38 1.22
N LEU A 162 4.23 -13.71 1.07
CA LEU A 162 4.58 -12.61 1.95
C LEU A 162 3.57 -11.48 1.74
N ARG A 163 2.86 -11.08 2.78
CA ARG A 163 1.86 -10.01 2.72
C ARG A 163 2.36 -8.76 3.43
N VAL A 164 2.35 -7.63 2.72
CA VAL A 164 2.85 -6.33 3.18
C VAL A 164 1.77 -5.28 2.99
N ALA A 165 1.47 -4.50 4.02
CA ALA A 165 0.63 -3.31 3.89
C ALA A 165 1.51 -2.08 3.66
N VAL A 166 1.09 -1.22 2.73
CA VAL A 166 1.76 0.05 2.43
C VAL A 166 1.59 1.04 3.58
N ASP A 167 0.41 1.05 4.17
CA ASP A 167 0.04 1.84 5.34
C ASP A 167 -0.39 0.88 6.45
N ILE A 168 -1.64 0.90 6.85
CA ILE A 168 -2.23 -0.08 7.76
C ILE A 168 -2.89 -1.22 6.97
N PRO A 169 -3.06 -2.41 7.58
CA PRO A 169 -3.80 -3.49 6.93
C PRO A 169 -5.21 -3.05 6.58
N SER A 170 -5.61 -3.24 5.31
CA SER A 170 -6.96 -2.87 4.86
C SER A 170 -8.04 -3.51 5.72
N GLY A 171 -8.97 -2.70 6.17
CA GLY A 171 -10.06 -3.12 7.04
C GLY A 171 -9.79 -3.06 8.55
N VAL A 172 -8.61 -2.59 8.95
CA VAL A 172 -8.31 -2.30 10.36
C VAL A 172 -8.59 -0.83 10.64
N SER A 173 -9.40 -0.53 11.65
CA SER A 173 -9.57 0.84 12.18
C SER A 173 -8.40 1.17 13.09
N THR A 174 -7.70 2.27 12.81
CA THR A 174 -6.59 2.77 13.66
C THR A 174 -7.09 3.31 14.98
N ASP A 175 -8.23 3.99 14.98
CA ASP A 175 -8.72 4.72 16.15
C ASP A 175 -9.48 3.80 17.12
N GLU A 176 -10.15 2.79 16.59
CA GLU A 176 -11.00 1.90 17.38
C GLU A 176 -10.39 0.50 17.60
N SER A 177 -9.21 0.23 17.00
CA SER A 177 -8.53 -1.08 17.09
C SER A 177 -9.45 -2.27 16.77
N LYS A 178 -10.36 -2.08 15.82
CA LYS A 178 -11.34 -3.10 15.40
C LYS A 178 -11.26 -3.39 13.91
N ILE A 179 -11.81 -4.55 13.53
CA ILE A 179 -11.97 -4.94 12.12
C ILE A 179 -13.29 -4.38 11.59
N LEU A 180 -13.23 -3.70 10.45
CA LEU A 180 -14.36 -3.13 9.75
C LEU A 180 -14.96 -4.14 8.75
N GLY A 181 -15.62 -5.17 9.26
CA GLY A 181 -16.22 -6.25 8.47
C GLY A 181 -15.23 -7.35 8.05
N VAL A 182 -14.18 -7.01 7.33
CA VAL A 182 -13.09 -7.90 6.92
C VAL A 182 -11.76 -7.15 6.95
N ALA A 183 -10.65 -7.82 7.28
CA ALA A 183 -9.33 -7.22 7.24
C ALA A 183 -8.35 -8.09 6.46
N ALA A 184 -7.33 -7.46 5.89
CA ALA A 184 -6.19 -8.11 5.28
C ALA A 184 -5.12 -8.40 6.34
N PRO A 185 -4.92 -9.66 6.80
CA PRO A 185 -3.84 -9.98 7.71
C PRO A 185 -2.52 -9.94 6.95
N VAL A 186 -1.60 -9.09 7.39
CA VAL A 186 -0.30 -8.92 6.76
C VAL A 186 0.83 -9.42 7.65
N SER A 187 1.96 -9.77 7.03
CA SER A 187 3.18 -10.19 7.73
C SER A 187 4.03 -8.99 8.14
N TYR A 188 3.85 -7.87 7.47
CA TYR A 188 4.59 -6.64 7.69
C TYR A 188 3.74 -5.42 7.32
N THR A 189 3.82 -4.39 8.14
CA THR A 189 3.16 -3.09 7.91
C THR A 189 4.25 -2.03 7.77
N HIS A 190 4.21 -1.27 6.68
CA HIS A 190 5.16 -0.19 6.43
C HIS A 190 4.48 1.16 6.72
N LEU A 191 4.52 1.56 8.00
CA LEU A 191 4.01 2.87 8.39
C LEU A 191 4.99 3.95 7.94
N THR A 192 4.59 4.75 6.97
CA THR A 192 5.33 5.92 6.55
C THR A 192 4.96 7.11 7.43
N LEU A 193 5.88 7.52 8.29
CA LEU A 193 5.75 8.82 8.93
C LEU A 193 6.08 9.91 7.91
N PRO A 194 5.34 11.04 7.89
CA PRO A 194 5.82 12.22 7.19
C PRO A 194 7.24 12.51 7.67
N THR A 195 8.16 12.65 6.73
CA THR A 195 9.56 12.97 7.03
C THR A 195 9.60 14.13 8.00
N LYS A 196 10.33 13.95 9.11
CA LYS A 196 10.53 15.01 10.09
C LYS A 196 10.95 16.28 9.38
N ALA A 197 10.10 17.29 9.46
CA ALA A 197 10.55 18.66 9.28
C ALA A 197 11.40 19.08 10.47
#